data_6846382dd2ce9b754100fcbec7c76c39
#
_entry.id   6846382dd2ce9b754100fcbec7c76c39
#
_cell.length_a   1.000
_cell.length_b   1.000
_cell.length_c   1.000
_cell.angle_alpha   90.00
_cell.angle_beta   90.00
_cell.angle_gamma   90.00
#
_symmetry.space_group_name_H-M   'P 1'
#
loop_
_entity.id
_entity.type
_entity.pdbx_description
1 polymer ?
#
loop_
_entity_poly.entity_id
_entity_poly.type
_entity_poly.pdbx_seq_one_letter_code
_entity_poly.pdbx_strand_id
1 'polypeptide(L)'
;MLTFCMAFRRNIVFSASEDRLERLLEDRLKPGADKEKIDERIWDLFGEEWVIMMTDLSGFSRGVEKYGIIHFLQTIQESERILIPVIEEHDGILLKMEGDSMFVIFRRPRKALAAAIAMQRVLVDYNNGRIPEEQILLCVGLGFGRVLKIGDTDCFGAEVNAASKLGEDTAKANEILVTASFKEAAGEQEGITYALLDGAPPGASAAYRISYAL
;
A
#
# COMPACT_ATOMS: atom_id res chain seq x y z
N MET A 1 27.28 13.92 41.09
CA MET A 1 26.67 12.58 41.20
C MET A 1 25.47 12.56 40.23
N LEU A 2 25.71 12.14 38.99
CA LEU A 2 24.71 12.10 37.93
C LEU A 2 23.95 10.78 38.07
N THR A 3 22.69 10.88 38.49
CA THR A 3 21.79 9.72 38.56
C THR A 3 21.41 9.34 37.15
N PHE A 4 21.98 8.28 36.63
CA PHE A 4 21.59 7.66 35.37
C PHE A 4 20.18 7.08 35.54
N CYS A 5 19.17 7.74 34.96
CA CYS A 5 17.85 7.17 34.84
C CYS A 5 17.92 6.01 33.83
N MET A 6 17.97 4.78 34.33
CA MET A 6 17.82 3.58 33.50
C MET A 6 16.43 3.61 32.89
N ALA A 7 16.35 3.98 31.63
CA ALA A 7 15.15 3.76 30.84
C ALA A 7 14.92 2.25 30.75
N PHE A 8 13.88 1.76 31.40
CA PHE A 8 13.40 0.39 31.24
C PHE A 8 13.06 0.19 29.77
N ARG A 9 13.91 -0.51 29.01
CA ARG A 9 13.53 -1.06 27.71
C ARG A 9 12.49 -2.16 27.99
N ARG A 10 11.22 -1.82 27.84
CA ARG A 10 10.21 -2.87 27.67
C ARG A 10 10.48 -3.54 26.34
N ASN A 11 10.71 -4.84 26.34
CA ASN A 11 10.54 -5.64 25.12
C ASN A 11 9.03 -5.69 24.86
N ILE A 12 8.57 -4.79 24.02
CA ILE A 12 7.19 -4.74 23.58
C ILE A 12 7.08 -5.78 22.48
N VAL A 13 6.39 -6.87 22.73
CA VAL A 13 6.10 -7.93 21.75
C VAL A 13 5.08 -7.43 20.72
N PHE A 14 4.23 -6.47 21.11
CA PHE A 14 3.31 -5.71 20.27
C PHE A 14 3.65 -4.23 20.35
N SER A 15 3.34 -3.46 19.29
CA SER A 15 3.54 -2.02 19.35
C SER A 15 2.61 -1.41 20.41
N ALA A 16 3.04 -0.32 21.07
CA ALA A 16 2.20 0.39 22.04
C ALA A 16 0.89 0.89 21.41
N SER A 17 0.89 1.12 20.10
CA SER A 17 -0.29 1.52 19.33
C SER A 17 -1.28 0.37 19.15
N GLU A 18 -0.80 -0.84 18.85
CA GLU A 18 -1.63 -2.05 18.76
C GLU A 18 -2.30 -2.37 20.10
N ASP A 19 -1.53 -2.44 21.18
CA ASP A 19 -2.04 -2.61 22.55
C ASP A 19 -3.12 -1.58 22.89
N ARG A 20 -2.93 -0.34 22.46
CA ARG A 20 -3.86 0.74 22.76
C ARG A 20 -5.15 0.60 21.98
N LEU A 21 -5.06 0.26 20.69
CA LEU A 21 -6.23 0.01 19.85
C LEU A 21 -7.02 -1.18 20.38
N GLU A 22 -6.34 -2.30 20.70
CA GLU A 22 -7.00 -3.51 21.23
C GLU A 22 -7.83 -3.20 22.49
N ARG A 23 -7.27 -2.48 23.45
CA ARG A 23 -8.00 -2.07 24.67
C ARG A 23 -9.22 -1.20 24.37
N LEU A 24 -9.13 -0.29 23.41
CA LEU A 24 -10.26 0.54 23.02
C LEU A 24 -11.36 -0.30 22.33
N LEU A 25 -10.99 -1.28 21.53
CA LEU A 25 -11.93 -2.21 20.93
C LEU A 25 -12.57 -3.13 21.97
N GLU A 26 -11.82 -3.59 22.98
CA GLU A 26 -12.36 -4.32 24.12
C GLU A 26 -13.35 -3.46 24.92
N ASP A 27 -13.02 -2.19 25.19
CA ASP A 27 -13.93 -1.26 25.87
C ASP A 27 -15.21 -1.06 25.05
N ARG A 28 -15.13 -1.01 23.73
CA ARG A 28 -16.26 -0.87 22.80
C ARG A 28 -17.20 -2.09 22.79
N LEU A 29 -16.69 -3.27 23.12
CA LEU A 29 -17.45 -4.52 23.21
C LEU A 29 -18.25 -4.66 24.53
N LYS A 30 -17.95 -3.86 25.55
CA LYS A 30 -18.61 -3.97 26.85
C LYS A 30 -20.10 -3.58 26.77
N PRO A 31 -20.99 -4.27 27.50
CA PRO A 31 -22.40 -3.88 27.59
C PRO A 31 -22.54 -2.43 28.09
N GLY A 32 -23.33 -1.62 27.36
CA GLY A 32 -23.57 -0.22 27.75
C GLY A 32 -22.44 0.75 27.38
N ALA A 33 -21.42 0.31 26.63
CA ALA A 33 -20.36 1.18 26.17
C ALA A 33 -20.90 2.29 25.25
N ASP A 34 -20.41 3.51 25.46
CA ASP A 34 -20.61 4.64 24.56
C ASP A 34 -19.69 4.47 23.32
N LYS A 35 -20.21 3.79 22.32
CA LYS A 35 -19.44 3.43 21.10
C LYS A 35 -19.01 4.65 20.32
N GLU A 36 -19.85 5.68 20.22
CA GLU A 36 -19.53 6.91 19.48
C GLU A 36 -18.33 7.61 20.09
N LYS A 37 -18.31 7.77 21.41
CA LYS A 37 -17.19 8.38 22.13
C LYS A 37 -15.90 7.56 22.02
N ILE A 38 -16.00 6.23 21.98
CA ILE A 38 -14.83 5.36 21.81
C ILE A 38 -14.33 5.47 20.38
N ASP A 39 -15.21 5.49 19.37
CA ASP A 39 -14.86 5.65 17.96
C ASP A 39 -14.18 7.00 17.70
N GLU A 40 -14.71 8.10 18.24
CA GLU A 40 -14.05 9.42 18.20
C GLU A 40 -12.63 9.34 18.78
N ARG A 41 -12.46 8.71 19.93
CA ARG A 41 -11.15 8.56 20.56
C ARG A 41 -10.17 7.72 19.73
N ILE A 42 -10.66 6.66 19.06
CA ILE A 42 -9.82 5.86 18.15
C ILE A 42 -9.35 6.73 16.98
N TRP A 43 -10.26 7.51 16.38
CA TRP A 43 -9.93 8.42 15.29
C TRP A 43 -9.01 9.57 15.71
N ASP A 44 -9.11 10.07 16.94
CA ASP A 44 -8.22 11.11 17.49
C ASP A 44 -6.79 10.58 17.69
N LEU A 45 -6.66 9.30 18.08
CA LEU A 45 -5.37 8.71 18.37
C LEU A 45 -4.64 8.20 17.12
N PHE A 46 -5.36 7.66 16.15
CA PHE A 46 -4.80 6.89 15.03
C PHE A 46 -5.20 7.43 13.67
N GLY A 47 -6.12 8.40 13.60
CA GLY A 47 -6.62 8.94 12.34
C GLY A 47 -5.61 9.85 11.67
N GLU A 48 -5.13 9.46 10.48
CA GLU A 48 -4.20 10.23 9.66
C GLU A 48 -4.62 10.19 8.19
N GLU A 49 -4.19 11.18 7.40
CA GLU A 49 -4.34 11.15 5.95
C GLU A 49 -3.07 10.62 5.27
N TRP A 50 -3.26 9.59 4.47
CA TRP A 50 -2.18 8.93 3.74
C TRP A 50 -2.62 8.53 2.34
N VAL A 51 -1.66 8.48 1.44
CA VAL A 51 -1.76 7.69 0.22
C VAL A 51 -1.47 6.24 0.56
N ILE A 52 -2.29 5.36 0.06
CA ILE A 52 -2.11 3.91 0.13
C ILE A 52 -1.71 3.43 -1.26
N MET A 53 -0.61 2.70 -1.34
CA MET A 53 -0.20 1.96 -2.53
C MET A 53 -0.19 0.48 -2.19
N MET A 54 -0.95 -0.28 -2.96
CA MET A 54 -0.93 -1.74 -2.94
C MET A 54 -0.43 -2.24 -4.28
N THR A 55 0.52 -3.15 -4.26
CA THR A 55 1.07 -3.75 -5.47
C THR A 55 0.86 -5.25 -5.47
N ASP A 56 0.88 -5.83 -6.66
CA ASP A 56 0.83 -7.27 -6.87
C ASP A 56 1.64 -7.65 -8.12
N LEU A 57 2.09 -8.90 -8.22
CA LEU A 57 2.77 -9.41 -9.39
C LEU A 57 1.81 -10.21 -10.27
N SER A 58 1.56 -9.72 -11.48
CA SER A 58 0.66 -10.38 -12.42
C SER A 58 1.20 -11.74 -12.86
N GLY A 59 0.33 -12.76 -12.79
CA GLY A 59 0.64 -14.11 -13.28
C GLY A 59 1.25 -15.06 -12.25
N PHE A 60 1.34 -14.64 -10.99
CA PHE A 60 1.84 -15.40 -9.87
C PHE A 60 1.36 -16.85 -9.81
N SER A 61 0.05 -17.07 -9.61
CA SER A 61 -0.50 -18.41 -9.39
C SER A 61 -0.21 -19.36 -10.56
N ARG A 62 -0.27 -18.85 -11.79
CA ARG A 62 0.08 -19.61 -13.01
C ARG A 62 1.57 -19.88 -13.13
N GLY A 63 2.40 -18.96 -12.67
CA GLY A 63 3.85 -19.09 -12.64
C GLY A 63 4.29 -20.20 -11.67
N VAL A 64 3.74 -20.23 -10.46
CA VAL A 64 4.02 -21.27 -9.46
C VAL A 64 3.67 -22.66 -9.97
N GLU A 65 2.50 -22.83 -10.60
CA GLU A 65 2.07 -24.10 -11.15
C GLU A 65 3.01 -24.63 -12.24
N LYS A 66 3.51 -23.73 -13.11
CA LYS A 66 4.33 -24.09 -14.27
C LYS A 66 5.81 -24.21 -13.97
N TYR A 67 6.39 -23.31 -13.15
CA TYR A 67 7.84 -23.19 -12.92
C TYR A 67 8.27 -23.56 -11.49
N GLY A 68 7.32 -23.77 -10.61
CA GLY A 68 7.52 -24.15 -9.22
C GLY A 68 7.78 -22.97 -8.28
N ILE A 69 7.64 -23.26 -7.00
CA ILE A 69 7.68 -22.25 -5.93
C ILE A 69 9.05 -21.55 -5.80
N ILE A 70 10.15 -22.27 -6.08
CA ILE A 70 11.51 -21.70 -5.93
C ILE A 70 11.74 -20.57 -6.94
N HIS A 71 11.34 -20.78 -8.20
CA HIS A 71 11.42 -19.74 -9.23
C HIS A 71 10.63 -18.50 -8.82
N PHE A 72 9.47 -18.72 -8.22
CA PHE A 72 8.62 -17.65 -7.78
C PHE A 72 9.20 -16.86 -6.59
N LEU A 73 9.74 -17.53 -5.58
CA LEU A 73 10.43 -16.86 -4.47
C LEU A 73 11.63 -16.03 -4.95
N GLN A 74 12.31 -16.49 -6.00
CA GLN A 74 13.36 -15.70 -6.66
C GLN A 74 12.79 -14.44 -7.31
N THR A 75 11.64 -14.53 -7.99
CA THR A 75 10.96 -13.38 -8.61
C THR A 75 10.54 -12.34 -7.58
N ILE A 76 10.00 -12.77 -6.43
CA ILE A 76 9.68 -11.88 -5.30
C ILE A 76 10.96 -11.15 -4.85
N GLN A 77 12.02 -11.88 -4.54
CA GLN A 77 13.27 -11.30 -4.06
C GLN A 77 13.88 -10.30 -5.06
N GLU A 78 13.82 -10.61 -6.36
CA GLU A 78 14.26 -9.68 -7.41
C GLU A 78 13.37 -8.43 -7.47
N SER A 79 12.04 -8.58 -7.35
CA SER A 79 11.12 -7.44 -7.31
C SER A 79 11.39 -6.53 -6.12
N GLU A 80 11.60 -7.08 -4.93
CA GLU A 80 11.99 -6.33 -3.73
C GLU A 80 13.26 -5.51 -3.96
N ARG A 81 14.31 -6.17 -4.45
CA ARG A 81 15.61 -5.56 -4.71
C ARG A 81 15.55 -4.39 -5.69
N ILE A 82 14.61 -4.44 -6.65
CA ILE A 82 14.44 -3.40 -7.69
C ILE A 82 13.52 -2.30 -7.19
N LEU A 83 12.40 -2.64 -6.55
CA LEU A 83 11.31 -1.71 -6.28
C LEU A 83 11.48 -0.96 -4.96
N ILE A 84 12.05 -1.57 -3.91
CA ILE A 84 12.22 -0.90 -2.61
C ILE A 84 13.06 0.37 -2.72
N PRO A 85 14.21 0.40 -3.42
CA PRO A 85 14.98 1.63 -3.60
C PRO A 85 14.18 2.74 -4.30
N VAL A 86 13.32 2.39 -5.28
CA VAL A 86 12.46 3.36 -5.97
C VAL A 86 11.41 3.94 -5.03
N ILE A 87 10.82 3.10 -4.16
CA ILE A 87 9.86 3.55 -3.14
C ILE A 87 10.52 4.55 -2.19
N GLU A 88 11.71 4.22 -1.68
CA GLU A 88 12.47 5.07 -0.74
C GLU A 88 12.89 6.40 -1.39
N GLU A 89 13.34 6.40 -2.63
CA GLU A 89 13.74 7.60 -3.38
C GLU A 89 12.58 8.59 -3.53
N HIS A 90 11.34 8.10 -3.50
CA HIS A 90 10.12 8.92 -3.57
C HIS A 90 9.48 9.20 -2.20
N ASP A 91 10.19 8.98 -1.09
CA ASP A 91 9.72 9.12 0.29
C ASP A 91 8.53 8.19 0.64
N GLY A 92 8.45 7.02 0.02
CA GLY A 92 7.50 5.97 0.40
C GLY A 92 7.96 5.22 1.64
N ILE A 93 7.02 4.77 2.42
CA ILE A 93 7.26 3.93 3.59
C ILE A 93 6.65 2.55 3.31
N LEU A 94 7.48 1.54 3.15
CA LEU A 94 7.04 0.16 3.04
C LEU A 94 6.63 -0.32 4.43
N LEU A 95 5.33 -0.55 4.64
CA LEU A 95 4.80 -1.03 5.92
C LEU A 95 4.98 -2.53 6.06
N LYS A 96 4.60 -3.29 5.03
CA LYS A 96 4.69 -4.75 5.05
C LYS A 96 4.72 -5.33 3.65
N MET A 97 5.13 -6.58 3.59
CA MET A 97 5.03 -7.43 2.42
C MET A 97 4.22 -8.68 2.75
N GLU A 98 3.32 -9.05 1.86
CA GLU A 98 2.53 -10.27 1.97
C GLU A 98 2.63 -11.06 0.66
N GLY A 99 3.51 -12.08 0.65
CA GLY A 99 3.84 -12.78 -0.60
C GLY A 99 4.51 -11.85 -1.60
N ASP A 100 3.88 -11.63 -2.73
CA ASP A 100 4.31 -10.74 -3.81
C ASP A 100 3.70 -9.32 -3.75
N SER A 101 2.86 -9.06 -2.75
CA SER A 101 2.21 -7.77 -2.56
C SER A 101 3.02 -6.87 -1.62
N MET A 102 3.17 -5.60 -2.00
CA MET A 102 3.78 -4.56 -1.17
C MET A 102 2.70 -3.60 -0.68
N PHE A 103 2.65 -3.36 0.63
CA PHE A 103 1.84 -2.31 1.24
C PHE A 103 2.71 -1.11 1.56
N VAL A 104 2.55 -0.04 0.81
CA VAL A 104 3.36 1.18 0.92
C VAL A 104 2.46 2.38 1.20
N ILE A 105 2.94 3.31 2.02
CA ILE A 105 2.23 4.58 2.27
C ILE A 105 3.10 5.77 1.89
N PHE A 106 2.44 6.87 1.48
CA PHE A 106 3.10 8.14 1.15
C PHE A 106 2.33 9.31 1.77
N ARG A 107 3.04 10.35 2.16
CA ARG A 107 2.38 11.60 2.61
C ARG A 107 1.82 12.42 1.45
N ARG A 108 2.40 12.33 0.26
CA ARG A 108 2.07 13.20 -0.87
C ARG A 108 1.61 12.42 -2.09
N PRO A 109 0.37 12.65 -2.60
CA PRO A 109 -0.16 11.94 -3.75
C PRO A 109 0.73 12.02 -5.00
N ARG A 110 1.32 13.17 -5.28
CA ARG A 110 2.22 13.33 -6.42
C ARG A 110 3.50 12.50 -6.32
N LYS A 111 4.03 12.30 -5.10
CA LYS A 111 5.20 11.43 -4.91
C LYS A 111 4.83 9.96 -5.08
N ALA A 112 3.69 9.53 -4.59
CA ALA A 112 3.19 8.17 -4.79
C ALA A 112 2.97 7.87 -6.28
N LEU A 113 2.41 8.83 -7.02
CA LEU A 113 2.21 8.67 -8.46
C LEU A 113 3.56 8.59 -9.20
N ALA A 114 4.50 9.47 -8.87
CA ALA A 114 5.85 9.44 -9.44
C ALA A 114 6.56 8.12 -9.12
N ALA A 115 6.45 7.61 -7.89
CA ALA A 115 6.97 6.30 -7.49
C ALA A 115 6.36 5.18 -8.33
N ALA A 116 5.03 5.12 -8.46
CA ALA A 116 4.35 4.09 -9.24
C ALA A 116 4.81 4.08 -10.71
N ILE A 117 4.95 5.25 -11.32
CA ILE A 117 5.46 5.36 -12.71
C ILE A 117 6.93 4.96 -12.79
N ALA A 118 7.77 5.38 -11.84
CA ALA A 118 9.19 5.01 -11.80
C ALA A 118 9.37 3.49 -11.60
N MET A 119 8.54 2.86 -10.76
CA MET A 119 8.52 1.40 -10.58
C MET A 119 8.19 0.68 -11.89
N GLN A 120 7.22 1.14 -12.66
CA GLN A 120 6.91 0.56 -13.97
C GLN A 120 8.08 0.73 -14.96
N ARG A 121 8.71 1.91 -14.99
CA ARG A 121 9.84 2.20 -15.90
C ARG A 121 11.06 1.31 -15.60
N VAL A 122 11.44 1.19 -14.33
CA VAL A 122 12.60 0.35 -13.97
C VAL A 122 12.35 -1.12 -14.31
N LEU A 123 11.09 -1.58 -14.23
CA LEU A 123 10.73 -2.93 -14.63
C LEU A 123 10.70 -3.13 -16.15
N VAL A 124 10.36 -2.10 -16.94
CA VAL A 124 10.51 -2.16 -18.40
C VAL A 124 11.98 -2.40 -18.77
N ASP A 125 12.90 -1.66 -18.14
CA ASP A 125 14.34 -1.84 -18.36
C ASP A 125 14.83 -3.22 -17.90
N TYR A 126 14.38 -3.67 -16.72
CA TYR A 126 14.70 -4.99 -16.18
C TYR A 126 14.20 -6.13 -17.08
N ASN A 127 12.98 -6.02 -17.60
CA ASN A 127 12.35 -7.03 -18.45
C ASN A 127 12.92 -7.09 -19.86
N ASN A 128 13.66 -6.07 -20.28
CA ASN A 128 14.23 -6.00 -21.62
C ASN A 128 15.21 -7.16 -21.88
N GLY A 129 14.94 -7.95 -22.91
CA GLY A 129 15.74 -9.12 -23.26
C GLY A 129 15.52 -10.37 -22.39
N ARG A 130 14.62 -10.32 -21.40
CA ARG A 130 14.25 -11.48 -20.60
C ARG A 130 13.11 -12.27 -21.24
N ILE A 131 13.15 -13.57 -21.05
CA ILE A 131 12.05 -14.45 -21.47
C ILE A 131 10.79 -14.15 -20.62
N PRO A 132 9.58 -14.39 -21.13
CA PRO A 132 8.34 -14.05 -20.44
C PRO A 132 8.23 -14.59 -19.02
N GLU A 133 8.84 -15.73 -18.76
CA GLU A 133 8.85 -16.40 -17.47
C GLU A 133 9.68 -15.70 -16.39
N GLU A 134 10.65 -14.88 -16.80
CA GLU A 134 11.56 -14.14 -15.93
C GLU A 134 11.15 -12.65 -15.79
N GLN A 135 10.09 -12.24 -16.48
CA GLN A 135 9.62 -10.87 -16.44
C GLN A 135 8.82 -10.60 -15.14
N ILE A 136 9.05 -9.44 -14.58
CA ILE A 136 8.28 -8.93 -13.43
C ILE A 136 7.22 -7.98 -13.98
N LEU A 137 5.95 -8.35 -13.82
CA LEU A 137 4.80 -7.61 -14.33
C LEU A 137 4.01 -7.05 -13.16
N LEU A 138 4.18 -5.76 -12.87
CA LEU A 138 3.64 -5.12 -11.69
C LEU A 138 2.22 -4.58 -11.92
N CYS A 139 1.32 -4.86 -10.97
CA CYS A 139 0.01 -4.24 -10.81
C CYS A 139 0.09 -3.23 -9.66
N VAL A 140 -0.52 -2.05 -9.81
CA VAL A 140 -0.49 -1.00 -8.77
C VAL A 140 -1.89 -0.44 -8.55
N GLY A 141 -2.32 -0.40 -7.29
CA GLY A 141 -3.52 0.29 -6.82
C GLY A 141 -3.16 1.45 -5.90
N LEU A 142 -3.71 2.65 -6.15
CA LEU A 142 -3.49 3.85 -5.34
C LEU A 142 -4.81 4.38 -4.78
N GLY A 143 -4.83 4.63 -3.48
CA GLY A 143 -5.91 5.32 -2.78
C GLY A 143 -5.39 6.49 -1.96
N PHE A 144 -6.25 7.43 -1.60
CA PHE A 144 -5.91 8.54 -0.71
C PHE A 144 -7.06 8.88 0.21
N GLY A 145 -6.80 9.01 1.48
CA GLY A 145 -7.80 9.46 2.44
C GLY A 145 -7.41 9.23 3.89
N ARG A 146 -8.41 9.42 4.76
CA ARG A 146 -8.24 9.21 6.19
C ARG A 146 -8.24 7.72 6.53
N VAL A 147 -7.21 7.30 7.22
CA VAL A 147 -7.01 5.90 7.67
C VAL A 147 -6.66 5.88 9.16
N LEU A 148 -6.85 4.75 9.79
CA LEU A 148 -6.31 4.48 11.13
C LEU A 148 -4.90 3.91 10.94
N LYS A 149 -3.86 4.71 11.22
CA LYS A 149 -2.46 4.27 11.16
C LYS A 149 -2.04 3.73 12.52
N ILE A 150 -1.70 2.44 12.56
CA ILE A 150 -1.35 1.74 13.80
C ILE A 150 0.17 1.54 13.86
N GLY A 151 0.83 2.41 14.58
CA GLY A 151 2.30 2.41 14.64
C GLY A 151 2.93 2.51 13.26
N ASP A 152 3.95 1.69 13.02
CA ASP A 152 4.62 1.56 11.73
C ASP A 152 4.35 0.19 11.09
N THR A 153 3.25 -0.46 11.48
CA THR A 153 2.96 -1.84 11.09
C THR A 153 1.77 -1.97 10.17
N ASP A 154 0.72 -1.17 10.35
CA ASP A 154 -0.51 -1.33 9.56
C ASP A 154 -1.35 -0.06 9.44
N CYS A 155 -2.26 -0.05 8.45
CA CYS A 155 -3.29 0.95 8.26
C CYS A 155 -4.63 0.28 7.93
N PHE A 156 -5.73 0.87 8.46
CA PHE A 156 -7.10 0.42 8.21
C PHE A 156 -7.96 1.57 7.69
N GLY A 157 -8.78 1.32 6.70
CA GLY A 157 -9.69 2.33 6.15
C GLY A 157 -10.29 1.95 4.80
N ALA A 158 -11.27 2.74 4.36
CA ALA A 158 -11.94 2.50 3.08
C ALA A 158 -10.97 2.55 1.89
N GLU A 159 -10.07 3.54 1.88
CA GLU A 159 -9.07 3.69 0.82
C GLU A 159 -8.00 2.58 0.83
N VAL A 160 -7.73 1.94 1.98
CA VAL A 160 -6.87 0.75 2.06
C VAL A 160 -7.52 -0.41 1.30
N ASN A 161 -8.81 -0.69 1.59
CA ASN A 161 -9.55 -1.73 0.91
C ASN A 161 -9.68 -1.45 -0.60
N ALA A 162 -9.92 -0.18 -0.96
CA ALA A 162 -10.04 0.20 -2.37
C ALA A 162 -8.71 0.05 -3.12
N ALA A 163 -7.60 0.48 -2.54
CA ALA A 163 -6.28 0.33 -3.14
C ALA A 163 -5.88 -1.14 -3.30
N SER A 164 -6.14 -1.99 -2.29
CA SER A 164 -5.91 -3.45 -2.38
C SER A 164 -6.73 -4.05 -3.53
N LYS A 165 -8.04 -3.78 -3.58
CA LYS A 165 -8.90 -4.28 -4.66
C LYS A 165 -8.46 -3.81 -6.06
N LEU A 166 -7.93 -2.60 -6.17
CA LEU A 166 -7.41 -2.09 -7.44
C LEU A 166 -6.09 -2.77 -7.82
N GLY A 167 -5.14 -2.88 -6.90
CA GLY A 167 -3.81 -3.43 -7.16
C GLY A 167 -3.80 -4.95 -7.34
N GLU A 168 -4.50 -5.66 -6.46
CA GLU A 168 -4.43 -7.12 -6.38
C GLU A 168 -5.48 -7.82 -7.27
N ASP A 169 -6.71 -7.28 -7.32
CA ASP A 169 -7.81 -7.98 -7.98
C ASP A 169 -8.20 -7.39 -9.36
N THR A 170 -7.93 -6.09 -9.61
CA THR A 170 -8.47 -5.39 -10.78
C THR A 170 -7.41 -5.03 -11.81
N ALA A 171 -6.25 -4.53 -11.37
CA ALA A 171 -5.18 -4.13 -12.26
C ALA A 171 -4.62 -5.31 -13.03
N LYS A 172 -4.34 -5.07 -14.31
CA LYS A 172 -3.61 -6.02 -15.15
C LYS A 172 -2.12 -5.69 -15.11
N ALA A 173 -1.32 -6.59 -15.67
CA ALA A 173 0.11 -6.38 -15.83
C ALA A 173 0.44 -4.97 -16.34
N ASN A 174 1.33 -4.28 -15.64
CA ASN A 174 1.81 -2.93 -15.94
C ASN A 174 0.76 -1.82 -15.84
N GLU A 175 -0.40 -2.08 -15.22
CA GLU A 175 -1.41 -1.05 -14.98
C GLU A 175 -1.22 -0.37 -13.61
N ILE A 176 -1.51 0.94 -13.60
CA ILE A 176 -1.68 1.73 -12.39
C ILE A 176 -3.13 2.17 -12.33
N LEU A 177 -3.85 1.72 -11.31
CA LEU A 177 -5.23 2.09 -11.05
C LEU A 177 -5.32 2.96 -9.81
N VAL A 178 -6.23 3.93 -9.82
CA VAL A 178 -6.36 4.90 -8.72
C VAL A 178 -7.82 5.13 -8.35
N THR A 179 -8.07 5.45 -7.08
CA THR A 179 -9.40 5.90 -6.62
C THR A 179 -9.67 7.34 -7.04
N ALA A 180 -10.93 7.75 -7.02
CA ALA A 180 -11.33 9.14 -7.27
C ALA A 180 -10.69 10.11 -6.29
N SER A 181 -10.63 9.76 -5.00
CA SER A 181 -10.00 10.55 -3.94
C SER A 181 -8.51 10.78 -4.21
N PHE A 182 -7.81 9.73 -4.67
CA PHE A 182 -6.40 9.86 -5.06
C PHE A 182 -6.23 10.79 -6.26
N LYS A 183 -7.04 10.62 -7.32
CA LYS A 183 -7.00 11.47 -8.52
C LYS A 183 -7.19 12.94 -8.16
N GLU A 184 -8.19 13.24 -7.32
CA GLU A 184 -8.48 14.60 -6.87
C GLU A 184 -7.29 15.20 -6.09
N ALA A 185 -6.74 14.45 -5.14
CA ALA A 185 -5.62 14.88 -4.31
C ALA A 185 -4.30 15.03 -5.08
N ALA A 186 -4.05 14.20 -6.09
CA ALA A 186 -2.89 14.30 -6.97
C ALA A 186 -2.99 15.50 -7.91
N GLY A 187 -4.22 15.86 -8.31
CA GLY A 187 -4.50 16.92 -9.27
C GLY A 187 -4.02 16.59 -10.68
N GLU A 188 -4.20 17.53 -11.59
CA GLU A 188 -3.72 17.38 -12.96
C GLU A 188 -2.19 17.44 -13.01
N GLN A 189 -1.59 16.60 -13.87
CA GLN A 189 -0.16 16.54 -14.12
C GLN A 189 0.07 16.39 -15.63
N GLU A 190 1.06 17.08 -16.13
CA GLU A 190 1.44 17.05 -17.55
C GLU A 190 1.83 15.62 -17.96
N GLY A 191 1.32 15.17 -19.10
CA GLY A 191 1.60 13.84 -19.64
C GLY A 191 0.87 12.68 -18.96
N ILE A 192 -0.04 12.97 -18.01
CA ILE A 192 -0.85 11.97 -17.33
C ILE A 192 -2.33 12.14 -17.67
N THR A 193 -2.98 11.05 -18.07
CA THR A 193 -4.42 11.01 -18.33
C THR A 193 -5.09 9.92 -17.49
N TYR A 194 -6.39 10.11 -17.22
CA TYR A 194 -7.18 9.23 -16.38
C TYR A 194 -8.39 8.72 -17.15
N ALA A 195 -8.47 7.42 -17.37
CA ALA A 195 -9.63 6.77 -17.98
C ALA A 195 -10.49 6.14 -16.87
N LEU A 196 -11.78 6.52 -16.84
CA LEU A 196 -12.76 5.96 -15.89
C LEU A 196 -12.91 4.46 -16.11
N LEU A 197 -12.94 3.68 -15.03
CA LEU A 197 -13.21 2.24 -15.05
C LEU A 197 -14.72 1.97 -14.95
N ASP A 198 -15.14 0.83 -15.49
CA ASP A 198 -16.51 0.32 -15.37
C ASP A 198 -16.75 -0.24 -13.96
N GLY A 199 -17.05 0.64 -13.02
CA GLY A 199 -17.28 0.30 -11.61
C GLY A 199 -16.17 0.79 -10.67
N ALA A 200 -16.54 0.90 -9.40
CA ALA A 200 -15.65 1.29 -8.32
C ALA A 200 -15.50 0.15 -7.31
N PRO A 201 -14.31 -0.04 -6.74
CA PRO A 201 -14.13 -1.00 -5.66
C PRO A 201 -14.85 -0.53 -4.38
N PRO A 202 -15.20 -1.45 -3.46
CA PRO A 202 -15.69 -1.07 -2.16
C PRO A 202 -14.74 -0.09 -1.46
N GLY A 203 -15.28 1.02 -0.96
CA GLY A 203 -14.50 2.08 -0.31
C GLY A 203 -14.19 3.29 -1.19
N ALA A 204 -14.37 3.21 -2.51
CA ALA A 204 -14.19 4.32 -3.43
C ALA A 204 -15.48 4.68 -4.18
N SER A 205 -15.65 5.95 -4.55
CA SER A 205 -16.80 6.43 -5.35
C SER A 205 -16.63 6.17 -6.86
N ALA A 206 -15.40 6.14 -7.35
CA ALA A 206 -15.00 5.81 -8.70
C ALA A 206 -13.53 5.38 -8.72
N ALA A 207 -13.11 4.74 -9.81
CA ALA A 207 -11.73 4.36 -10.05
C ALA A 207 -11.31 4.67 -11.49
N TYR A 208 -10.01 4.88 -11.67
CA TYR A 208 -9.44 5.29 -12.96
C TYR A 208 -8.17 4.50 -13.26
N ARG A 209 -7.96 4.22 -14.55
CA ARG A 209 -6.67 3.78 -15.07
C ARG A 209 -5.86 5.00 -15.47
N ILE A 210 -4.58 4.99 -15.11
CA ILE A 210 -3.63 6.01 -15.53
C ILE A 210 -2.97 5.62 -16.85
N SER A 211 -2.85 6.60 -17.76
CA SER A 211 -1.99 6.51 -18.93
C SER A 211 -0.90 7.59 -18.86
N TYR A 212 0.33 7.22 -19.13
CA TYR A 212 1.51 8.06 -19.06
C TYR A 212 2.54 7.60 -20.12
N ALA A 213 3.49 8.45 -20.48
CA ALA A 213 4.60 8.04 -21.33
C ALA A 213 5.63 7.22 -20.53
N LEU A 214 5.96 6.04 -21.04
CA LEU A 214 7.04 5.17 -20.53
C LEU A 214 8.42 5.73 -20.90
#